data_1fdd927330d065c6ca04e802b3833381
#
_entry.id   1fdd927330d065c6ca04e802b3833381
#
_cell.length_a   1.000
_cell.length_b   1.000
_cell.length_c   1.000
_cell.angle_alpha   90.00
_cell.angle_beta   90.00
_cell.angle_gamma   90.00
#
_symmetry.space_group_name_H-M   'P 1'
#
loop_
_entity.id
_entity.type
_entity.pdbx_description
1 polymer ?
#
loop_
_entity_poly.entity_id
_entity_poly.type
_entity_poly.pdbx_seq_one_letter_code
_entity_poly.pdbx_strand_id
1 'polypeptide(L)'
;MNPYHRPVFQIVELNPYAPRPYVFTEAASCLRDSIRLAGYACSLRNNEADPRGISIVLGAWQFGRTMVEALDRNRTIIFNLEQLGATDAFPGKPYEDWLRERIVFDYHAGNIERMATTAGGRSRFFEVPIVPTPSLATSGHAPSAPEVDVLFFASESPRREEIVRRLQAAGLTIDWIRGGAFGTDLAPAMIRSRIVLNVHYYQTRLAPSTRMLQAAVRGVPIVSETSVQTGRCDWSRSGVLFADYDDVVEACRTLIDSPERRLQSVQRTLHFVARLEFALAFEEAITALGFTTAYDTGHFASRNLFS
;
A
#
# COMPACT_ATOMS: atom_id res chain seq x y z
N MET A 1 -32.27 11.69 1.49
CA MET A 1 -31.09 12.25 0.78
C MET A 1 -31.52 12.65 -0.62
N ASN A 2 -31.04 13.78 -1.12
CA ASN A 2 -31.33 14.21 -2.49
C ASN A 2 -30.66 13.21 -3.46
N PRO A 3 -31.39 12.53 -4.37
CA PRO A 3 -30.85 11.49 -5.24
C PRO A 3 -29.82 11.98 -6.27
N TYR A 4 -29.54 13.28 -6.31
CA TYR A 4 -28.62 13.89 -7.30
C TYR A 4 -27.26 14.33 -6.71
N HIS A 5 -26.99 14.10 -5.42
CA HIS A 5 -25.69 14.45 -4.85
C HIS A 5 -24.84 13.21 -4.62
N ARG A 6 -23.81 13.03 -5.45
CA ARG A 6 -22.74 12.05 -5.20
C ARG A 6 -22.07 12.35 -3.85
N PRO A 7 -21.70 11.32 -3.08
CA PRO A 7 -21.00 11.52 -1.84
C PRO A 7 -19.66 12.26 -2.06
N VAL A 8 -19.31 13.10 -1.09
CA VAL A 8 -18.03 13.81 -1.06
C VAL A 8 -17.11 13.10 -0.08
N PHE A 9 -15.98 12.66 -0.55
CA PHE A 9 -14.96 11.96 0.24
C PHE A 9 -13.83 12.91 0.65
N GLN A 10 -13.16 12.55 1.72
CA GLN A 10 -11.89 13.12 2.11
C GLN A 10 -10.96 12.02 2.59
N ILE A 11 -9.72 12.06 2.13
CA ILE A 11 -8.65 11.26 2.71
C ILE A 11 -8.08 12.07 3.87
N VAL A 12 -8.01 11.47 5.05
CA VAL A 12 -7.41 12.08 6.24
C VAL A 12 -6.14 11.31 6.58
N GLU A 13 -4.99 11.88 6.28
CA GLU A 13 -3.71 11.35 6.69
C GLU A 13 -3.40 11.83 8.11
N LEU A 14 -3.26 10.90 9.05
CA LEU A 14 -2.76 11.20 10.38
C LEU A 14 -1.23 11.20 10.34
N ASN A 15 -0.67 12.39 10.23
CA ASN A 15 0.75 12.62 10.02
C ASN A 15 1.28 13.59 11.08
N PRO A 16 2.06 13.10 12.07
CA PRO A 16 2.60 13.96 13.14
C PRO A 16 3.69 14.92 12.65
N TYR A 17 4.19 14.72 11.43
CA TYR A 17 5.30 15.49 10.84
C TYR A 17 4.84 16.44 9.72
N ALA A 18 3.52 16.56 9.49
CA ALA A 18 3.00 17.43 8.45
C ALA A 18 3.60 18.85 8.55
N PRO A 19 3.98 19.49 7.43
CA PRO A 19 3.71 19.11 6.04
C PRO A 19 4.73 18.14 5.40
N ARG A 20 5.70 17.60 6.15
CA ARG A 20 6.68 16.66 5.60
C ARG A 20 6.00 15.33 5.24
N PRO A 21 6.46 14.63 4.18
CA PRO A 21 5.96 13.29 3.87
C PRO A 21 6.14 12.32 5.04
N TYR A 22 5.20 11.39 5.16
CA TYR A 22 5.22 10.33 6.14
C TYR A 22 4.87 8.98 5.48
N VAL A 23 4.87 7.91 6.24
CA VAL A 23 4.69 6.55 5.73
C VAL A 23 3.42 6.35 4.89
N PHE A 24 2.38 7.12 5.14
CA PHE A 24 1.09 7.02 4.44
C PHE A 24 0.87 8.04 3.33
N THR A 25 1.74 9.05 3.19
CA THR A 25 1.51 10.20 2.29
C THR A 25 1.29 9.79 0.83
N GLU A 26 2.10 8.86 0.31
CA GLU A 26 1.92 8.37 -1.06
C GLU A 26 0.63 7.56 -1.22
N ALA A 27 0.31 6.68 -0.26
CA ALA A 27 -0.93 5.92 -0.25
C ALA A 27 -2.16 6.84 -0.20
N ALA A 28 -2.12 7.87 0.66
CA ALA A 28 -3.18 8.87 0.79
C ALA A 28 -3.40 9.65 -0.52
N SER A 29 -2.30 10.03 -1.18
CA SER A 29 -2.36 10.71 -2.48
C SER A 29 -2.93 9.80 -3.58
N CYS A 30 -2.50 8.53 -3.64
CA CYS A 30 -3.04 7.55 -4.57
C CYS A 30 -4.53 7.32 -4.36
N LEU A 31 -4.98 7.15 -3.12
CA LEU A 31 -6.40 6.96 -2.79
C LEU A 31 -7.24 8.18 -3.20
N ARG A 32 -6.81 9.40 -2.86
CA ARG A 32 -7.49 10.62 -3.29
C ARG A 32 -7.67 10.66 -4.81
N ASP A 33 -6.60 10.43 -5.55
CA ASP A 33 -6.61 10.53 -7.01
C ASP A 33 -7.44 9.41 -7.63
N SER A 34 -7.36 8.18 -7.09
CA SER A 34 -8.17 7.05 -7.55
C SER A 34 -9.67 7.27 -7.33
N ILE A 35 -10.06 7.87 -6.19
CA ILE A 35 -11.45 8.23 -5.92
C ILE A 35 -11.93 9.31 -6.90
N ARG A 36 -11.08 10.30 -7.21
CA ARG A 36 -11.40 11.32 -8.23
C ARG A 36 -11.54 10.72 -9.62
N LEU A 37 -10.68 9.80 -10.00
CA LEU A 37 -10.76 9.07 -11.28
C LEU A 37 -12.01 8.19 -11.36
N ALA A 38 -12.48 7.66 -10.23
CA ALA A 38 -13.77 6.98 -10.12
C ALA A 38 -14.97 7.94 -10.16
N GLY A 39 -14.76 9.25 -10.33
CA GLY A 39 -15.82 10.25 -10.54
C GLY A 39 -16.41 10.85 -9.27
N TYR A 40 -15.74 10.72 -8.13
CA TYR A 40 -16.17 11.32 -6.86
C TYR A 40 -15.32 12.54 -6.48
N ALA A 41 -15.94 13.51 -5.82
CA ALA A 41 -15.20 14.59 -5.19
C ALA A 41 -14.42 14.03 -4.00
N CYS A 42 -13.10 14.29 -3.98
CA CYS A 42 -12.23 13.86 -2.90
C CYS A 42 -11.15 14.90 -2.60
N SER A 43 -10.94 15.19 -1.32
CA SER A 43 -9.86 16.05 -0.82
C SER A 43 -8.85 15.25 -0.02
N LEU A 44 -7.62 15.76 0.13
CA LEU A 44 -6.60 15.24 1.06
C LEU A 44 -6.41 16.27 2.16
N ARG A 45 -6.42 15.80 3.40
CA ARG A 45 -6.26 16.59 4.62
C ARG A 45 -5.25 15.94 5.56
N ASN A 46 -4.55 16.73 6.33
CA ASN A 46 -3.63 16.26 7.35
C ASN A 46 -4.19 16.61 8.74
N ASN A 47 -4.35 15.57 9.59
CA ASN A 47 -4.73 15.69 11.00
C ASN A 47 -6.07 16.41 11.29
N GLU A 48 -6.89 16.60 10.29
CA GLU A 48 -8.22 17.23 10.43
C GLU A 48 -9.24 16.60 9.48
N ALA A 49 -10.52 16.65 9.83
CA ALA A 49 -11.61 16.16 8.99
C ALA A 49 -12.74 17.20 8.93
N ASP A 50 -13.33 17.37 7.75
CA ASP A 50 -14.59 18.12 7.59
C ASP A 50 -15.76 17.19 8.02
N PRO A 51 -16.57 17.55 9.01
CA PRO A 51 -17.67 16.70 9.49
C PRO A 51 -18.75 16.44 8.44
N ARG A 52 -18.78 17.23 7.35
CA ARG A 52 -19.77 17.08 6.27
C ARG A 52 -19.38 16.00 5.26
N GLY A 53 -18.09 15.62 5.16
CA GLY A 53 -17.59 14.62 4.22
C GLY A 53 -17.64 13.20 4.78
N ILE A 54 -17.42 12.22 3.91
CA ILE A 54 -17.09 10.84 4.30
C ILE A 54 -15.58 10.76 4.43
N SER A 55 -15.10 10.44 5.62
CA SER A 55 -13.67 10.40 5.93
C SER A 55 -13.11 9.02 5.71
N ILE A 56 -12.00 8.91 4.95
CA ILE A 56 -11.17 7.70 4.86
C ILE A 56 -9.85 8.02 5.54
N VAL A 57 -9.61 7.40 6.70
CA VAL A 57 -8.53 7.77 7.63
C VAL A 57 -7.40 6.77 7.54
N LEU A 58 -6.16 7.24 7.30
CA LEU A 58 -4.92 6.48 7.33
C LEU A 58 -4.13 6.83 8.59
N GLY A 59 -3.43 5.86 9.18
CA GLY A 59 -2.62 6.05 10.39
C GLY A 59 -3.42 6.13 11.69
N ALA A 60 -4.66 5.70 11.70
CA ALA A 60 -5.61 5.84 12.80
C ALA A 60 -5.11 5.28 14.15
N TRP A 61 -4.28 4.23 14.13
CA TRP A 61 -3.78 3.60 15.34
C TRP A 61 -2.60 4.33 15.99
N GLN A 62 -1.77 5.01 15.19
CA GLN A 62 -0.52 5.62 15.67
C GLN A 62 -0.75 6.91 16.45
N PHE A 63 -1.60 7.80 15.93
CA PHE A 63 -1.66 9.18 16.42
C PHE A 63 -3.07 9.72 16.61
N GLY A 64 -4.09 8.97 16.28
CA GLY A 64 -5.39 9.59 16.05
C GLY A 64 -6.59 8.89 16.61
N ARG A 65 -6.47 7.91 17.52
CA ARG A 65 -7.63 7.22 18.05
C ARG A 65 -8.66 8.20 18.61
N THR A 66 -8.24 9.15 19.43
CA THR A 66 -9.13 10.16 20.02
C THR A 66 -9.79 11.02 18.94
N MET A 67 -9.04 11.44 17.90
CA MET A 67 -9.59 12.20 16.80
C MET A 67 -10.63 11.38 16.02
N VAL A 68 -10.30 10.13 15.70
CA VAL A 68 -11.21 9.23 14.96
C VAL A 68 -12.46 8.92 15.78
N GLU A 69 -12.36 8.79 17.09
CA GLU A 69 -13.49 8.56 17.99
C GLU A 69 -14.45 9.76 18.07
N ALA A 70 -13.95 10.96 17.79
CA ALA A 70 -14.78 12.17 17.70
C ALA A 70 -15.54 12.30 16.38
N LEU A 71 -15.20 11.49 15.35
CA LEU A 71 -15.88 11.49 14.06
C LEU A 71 -17.13 10.60 14.07
N ASP A 72 -18.09 10.92 13.20
CA ASP A 72 -19.28 10.08 12.98
C ASP A 72 -18.86 8.67 12.49
N ARG A 73 -19.14 7.65 13.27
CA ARG A 73 -18.81 6.25 12.98
C ARG A 73 -19.39 5.74 11.67
N ASN A 74 -20.54 6.26 11.24
CA ASN A 74 -21.21 5.84 10.02
C ASN A 74 -20.67 6.56 8.77
N ARG A 75 -19.84 7.58 8.95
CA ARG A 75 -19.21 8.36 7.88
C ARG A 75 -17.68 8.32 7.94
N THR A 76 -17.13 7.45 8.78
CA THR A 76 -15.69 7.29 8.95
C THR A 76 -15.28 5.86 8.61
N ILE A 77 -14.40 5.75 7.62
CA ILE A 77 -13.81 4.52 7.13
C ILE A 77 -12.34 4.53 7.58
N ILE A 78 -11.88 3.47 8.21
CA ILE A 78 -10.46 3.29 8.50
C ILE A 78 -9.83 2.55 7.32
N PHE A 79 -8.84 3.15 6.68
CA PHE A 79 -8.01 2.43 5.73
C PHE A 79 -6.84 1.81 6.49
N ASN A 80 -6.94 0.50 6.73
CA ASN A 80 -5.90 -0.22 7.43
C ASN A 80 -4.75 -0.57 6.48
N LEU A 81 -3.54 -0.26 6.91
CA LEU A 81 -2.29 -0.60 6.21
C LEU A 81 -1.37 -1.48 7.06
N GLU A 82 -1.83 -1.88 8.25
CA GLU A 82 -1.07 -2.72 9.18
C GLU A 82 -1.34 -4.21 8.94
N GLN A 83 -0.36 -5.03 9.27
CA GLN A 83 -0.51 -6.48 9.24
C GLN A 83 -1.18 -6.96 10.53
N LEU A 84 -2.38 -7.51 10.40
CA LEU A 84 -3.13 -8.02 11.54
C LEU A 84 -2.72 -9.47 11.85
N GLY A 85 -2.80 -9.84 13.13
CA GLY A 85 -2.65 -11.23 13.56
C GLY A 85 -1.25 -11.71 13.90
N ALA A 86 -0.24 -10.89 13.76
CA ALA A 86 1.05 -11.24 14.33
C ALA A 86 1.00 -11.09 15.85
N THR A 87 1.49 -12.08 16.59
CA THR A 87 1.52 -12.05 18.06
C THR A 87 2.46 -10.98 18.60
N ASP A 88 3.43 -10.61 17.80
CA ASP A 88 4.45 -9.57 18.01
C ASP A 88 4.19 -8.30 17.21
N ALA A 89 3.06 -8.26 16.46
CA ALA A 89 2.71 -7.10 15.66
C ALA A 89 2.30 -5.92 16.55
N PHE A 90 2.85 -4.80 16.24
CA PHE A 90 2.31 -3.55 16.67
C PHE A 90 1.35 -3.04 15.58
N PRO A 91 0.11 -2.71 15.90
CA PRO A 91 -0.45 -2.35 17.22
C PRO A 91 -1.12 -3.48 18.01
N GLY A 92 -1.13 -4.72 17.51
CA GLY A 92 -1.63 -5.87 18.22
C GLY A 92 -3.14 -5.95 18.41
N LYS A 93 -3.57 -6.87 19.27
CA LYS A 93 -5.00 -7.20 19.49
C LYS A 93 -5.89 -6.00 19.85
N PRO A 94 -5.49 -5.02 20.68
CA PRO A 94 -6.37 -3.88 20.99
C PRO A 94 -6.77 -3.05 19.77
N TYR A 95 -5.93 -2.99 18.76
CA TYR A 95 -6.26 -2.33 17.50
C TYR A 95 -7.23 -3.16 16.66
N GLU A 96 -7.00 -4.47 16.57
CA GLU A 96 -7.92 -5.37 15.86
C GLU A 96 -9.32 -5.32 16.46
N ASP A 97 -9.43 -5.35 17.80
CA ASP A 97 -10.72 -5.25 18.49
C ASP A 97 -11.42 -3.91 18.22
N TRP A 98 -10.65 -2.83 18.16
CA TRP A 98 -11.17 -1.51 17.81
C TRP A 98 -11.63 -1.42 16.35
N LEU A 99 -10.90 -2.05 15.39
CA LEU A 99 -11.30 -2.10 13.99
C LEU A 99 -12.62 -2.83 13.77
N ARG A 100 -12.93 -3.86 14.57
CA ARG A 100 -14.19 -4.63 14.46
C ARG A 100 -15.45 -3.80 14.69
N GLU A 101 -15.31 -2.67 15.35
CA GLU A 101 -16.41 -1.73 15.60
C GLU A 101 -16.54 -0.65 14.50
N ARG A 102 -15.74 -0.70 13.45
CA ARG A 102 -15.60 0.35 12.42
C ARG A 102 -15.93 -0.17 11.02
N ILE A 103 -16.07 0.77 10.09
CA ILE A 103 -16.00 0.48 8.67
C ILE A 103 -14.51 0.46 8.30
N VAL A 104 -14.06 -0.63 7.68
CA VAL A 104 -12.63 -0.82 7.36
C VAL A 104 -12.46 -1.11 5.87
N PHE A 105 -11.60 -0.35 5.23
CA PHE A 105 -10.97 -0.70 3.98
C PHE A 105 -9.58 -1.25 4.28
N ASP A 106 -9.20 -2.30 3.59
CA ASP A 106 -7.90 -2.93 3.74
C ASP A 106 -7.32 -3.27 2.38
N TYR A 107 -6.01 -3.20 2.26
CA TYR A 107 -5.30 -3.50 1.02
C TYR A 107 -5.09 -5.00 0.80
N HIS A 108 -5.38 -5.85 1.78
CA HIS A 108 -5.02 -7.27 1.75
C HIS A 108 -6.16 -8.17 2.26
N ALA A 109 -6.55 -9.14 1.42
CA ALA A 109 -7.63 -10.08 1.73
C ALA A 109 -7.40 -10.87 3.02
N GLY A 110 -6.19 -11.26 3.35
CA GLY A 110 -5.87 -11.99 4.57
C GLY A 110 -6.23 -11.22 5.85
N ASN A 111 -6.10 -9.89 5.87
CA ASN A 111 -6.60 -9.07 6.96
C ASN A 111 -8.12 -9.09 7.04
N ILE A 112 -8.79 -9.01 5.88
CA ILE A 112 -10.26 -9.04 5.79
C ILE A 112 -10.81 -10.37 6.31
N GLU A 113 -10.25 -11.50 5.85
CA GLU A 113 -10.63 -12.84 6.30
C GLU A 113 -10.50 -12.99 7.81
N ARG A 114 -9.37 -12.51 8.38
CA ARG A 114 -9.15 -12.52 9.82
C ARG A 114 -10.19 -11.72 10.59
N MET A 115 -10.57 -10.55 10.11
CA MET A 115 -11.59 -9.72 10.77
C MET A 115 -13.00 -10.31 10.61
N ALA A 116 -13.32 -10.89 9.45
CA ALA A 116 -14.64 -11.44 9.15
C ALA A 116 -15.01 -12.67 10.01
N THR A 117 -14.04 -13.51 10.38
CA THR A 117 -14.27 -14.73 11.18
C THR A 117 -14.82 -14.47 12.58
N THR A 118 -14.74 -13.24 13.06
CA THR A 118 -15.13 -12.86 14.44
C THR A 118 -16.30 -11.87 14.51
N ALA A 119 -16.81 -11.39 13.38
CA ALA A 119 -17.87 -10.39 13.32
C ALA A 119 -19.23 -11.04 12.99
N GLY A 120 -20.06 -11.28 14.01
CA GLY A 120 -21.46 -11.63 13.80
C GLY A 120 -22.29 -10.44 13.31
N GLY A 121 -22.24 -10.11 12.01
CA GLY A 121 -23.01 -9.01 11.45
C GLY A 121 -22.65 -8.70 9.99
N ARG A 122 -23.34 -7.72 9.37
CA ARG A 122 -23.05 -7.25 8.00
C ARG A 122 -21.58 -6.89 7.88
N SER A 123 -20.92 -7.41 6.85
CA SER A 123 -19.54 -7.12 6.59
C SER A 123 -19.32 -5.60 6.48
N ARG A 124 -18.46 -5.08 7.36
CA ARG A 124 -17.96 -3.69 7.33
C ARG A 124 -16.50 -3.64 6.88
N PHE A 125 -16.01 -4.76 6.36
CA PHE A 125 -14.62 -4.96 5.96
C PHE A 125 -14.57 -5.21 4.45
N PHE A 126 -13.81 -4.39 3.74
CA PHE A 126 -13.74 -4.42 2.29
C PHE A 126 -12.29 -4.39 1.82
N GLU A 127 -11.93 -5.30 0.93
CA GLU A 127 -10.65 -5.24 0.24
C GLU A 127 -10.71 -4.16 -0.84
N VAL A 128 -9.91 -3.10 -0.67
CA VAL A 128 -9.77 -2.00 -1.63
C VAL A 128 -8.28 -1.83 -1.95
N PRO A 129 -7.86 -2.14 -3.18
CA PRO A 129 -6.46 -2.03 -3.55
C PRO A 129 -6.00 -0.57 -3.55
N ILE A 130 -4.72 -0.33 -3.21
CA ILE A 130 -4.06 0.91 -3.55
C ILE A 130 -3.48 0.73 -4.95
N VAL A 131 -3.77 1.67 -5.83
CA VAL A 131 -3.24 1.67 -7.19
C VAL A 131 -2.39 2.92 -7.42
N PRO A 132 -1.34 2.84 -8.25
CA PRO A 132 -0.54 4.01 -8.56
C PRO A 132 -1.34 5.02 -9.36
N THR A 133 -1.07 6.27 -9.10
CA THR A 133 -1.61 7.40 -9.86
C THR A 133 -0.47 8.25 -10.41
N PRO A 134 -0.72 9.16 -11.37
CA PRO A 134 0.32 10.06 -11.88
C PRO A 134 1.08 10.82 -10.79
N SER A 135 0.41 11.12 -9.66
CA SER A 135 1.05 11.78 -8.51
C SER A 135 2.20 10.96 -7.91
N LEU A 136 2.16 9.62 -8.04
CA LEU A 136 3.22 8.75 -7.55
C LEU A 136 4.35 8.60 -8.59
N ALA A 137 4.02 8.66 -9.88
CA ALA A 137 4.96 8.42 -10.98
C ALA A 137 5.89 9.61 -11.27
N THR A 138 5.57 10.82 -10.81
CA THR A 138 6.22 12.07 -11.24
C THR A 138 7.60 12.32 -10.63
N SER A 139 8.11 11.50 -9.76
CA SER A 139 9.36 11.74 -9.06
C SER A 139 10.52 10.88 -9.58
N GLY A 140 11.13 11.31 -10.66
CA GLY A 140 12.48 10.90 -10.99
C GLY A 140 12.71 10.40 -12.42
N HIS A 141 13.69 10.99 -13.06
CA HIS A 141 14.31 10.41 -14.27
C HIS A 141 15.24 9.29 -13.81
N ALA A 142 15.20 8.15 -14.49
CA ALA A 142 16.16 7.08 -14.24
C ALA A 142 17.58 7.61 -14.44
N PRO A 143 18.51 7.42 -13.50
CA PRO A 143 19.90 7.77 -13.72
C PRO A 143 20.48 6.91 -14.83
N SER A 144 21.53 7.41 -15.47
CA SER A 144 22.22 6.74 -16.56
C SER A 144 22.83 5.38 -16.16
N ALA A 145 23.11 5.15 -14.88
CA ALA A 145 23.53 3.87 -14.34
C ALA A 145 23.18 3.76 -12.84
N PRO A 146 22.72 2.60 -12.35
CA PRO A 146 22.54 2.35 -10.93
C PRO A 146 23.87 2.39 -10.18
N GLU A 147 23.87 3.00 -8.99
CA GLU A 147 25.06 3.14 -8.14
C GLU A 147 25.14 2.05 -7.06
N VAL A 148 23.97 1.47 -6.70
CA VAL A 148 23.82 0.50 -5.62
C VAL A 148 23.12 -0.74 -6.15
N ASP A 149 23.53 -1.92 -5.68
CA ASP A 149 22.90 -3.16 -6.10
C ASP A 149 21.52 -3.32 -5.45
N VAL A 150 21.43 -3.11 -4.14
CA VAL A 150 20.21 -3.38 -3.36
C VAL A 150 19.83 -2.17 -2.52
N LEU A 151 18.62 -1.65 -2.73
CA LEU A 151 17.99 -0.75 -1.76
C LEU A 151 17.13 -1.57 -0.80
N PHE A 152 17.36 -1.39 0.50
CA PHE A 152 16.56 -1.95 1.56
C PHE A 152 16.08 -0.85 2.51
N PHE A 153 14.81 -0.45 2.43
CA PHE A 153 14.22 0.55 3.34
C PHE A 153 13.26 -0.15 4.30
N ALA A 154 13.73 -0.35 5.52
CA ALA A 154 13.04 -1.16 6.51
C ALA A 154 13.60 -0.93 7.91
N SER A 155 12.75 -1.03 8.94
CA SER A 155 13.18 -1.02 10.34
C SER A 155 14.15 -2.16 10.64
N GLU A 156 15.02 -1.97 11.59
CA GLU A 156 15.99 -2.98 12.03
C GLU A 156 15.28 -4.16 12.72
N SER A 157 15.82 -5.36 12.52
CA SER A 157 15.55 -6.55 13.31
C SER A 157 16.70 -7.54 13.10
N PRO A 158 16.96 -8.46 14.05
CA PRO A 158 18.04 -9.45 13.90
C PRO A 158 17.95 -10.25 12.60
N ARG A 159 16.75 -10.59 12.18
CA ARG A 159 16.46 -11.31 10.96
C ARG A 159 16.85 -10.51 9.70
N ARG A 160 16.60 -9.21 9.69
CA ARG A 160 16.93 -8.30 8.58
C ARG A 160 18.42 -7.98 8.54
N GLU A 161 19.04 -7.82 9.70
CA GLU A 161 20.49 -7.64 9.83
C GLU A 161 21.26 -8.85 9.26
N GLU A 162 20.78 -10.06 9.53
CA GLU A 162 21.37 -11.30 9.00
C GLU A 162 21.32 -11.33 7.47
N ILE A 163 20.20 -10.96 6.85
CA ILE A 163 20.10 -10.87 5.38
C ILE A 163 21.07 -9.84 4.83
N VAL A 164 21.16 -8.66 5.43
CA VAL A 164 22.10 -7.61 4.99
C VAL A 164 23.54 -8.11 5.08
N ARG A 165 23.92 -8.77 6.17
CA ARG A 165 25.24 -9.34 6.34
C ARG A 165 25.55 -10.42 5.28
N ARG A 166 24.58 -11.27 4.93
CA ARG A 166 24.70 -12.28 3.88
C ARG A 166 24.85 -11.66 2.49
N LEU A 167 24.11 -10.60 2.18
CA LEU A 167 24.23 -9.86 0.92
C LEU A 167 25.61 -9.20 0.79
N GLN A 168 26.13 -8.59 1.86
CA GLN A 168 27.47 -8.00 1.89
C GLN A 168 28.55 -9.06 1.73
N ALA A 169 28.42 -10.20 2.40
CA ALA A 169 29.34 -11.35 2.24
C ALA A 169 29.31 -11.92 0.82
N ALA A 170 28.19 -11.76 0.10
CA ALA A 170 28.05 -12.11 -1.31
C ALA A 170 28.64 -11.05 -2.26
N GLY A 171 29.23 -9.96 -1.75
CA GLY A 171 29.87 -8.90 -2.52
C GLY A 171 28.90 -7.86 -3.09
N LEU A 172 27.65 -7.81 -2.64
CA LEU A 172 26.66 -6.85 -3.10
C LEU A 172 26.73 -5.54 -2.31
N THR A 173 26.56 -4.42 -3.02
CA THR A 173 26.43 -3.10 -2.40
C THR A 173 25.01 -2.84 -1.95
N ILE A 174 24.83 -2.35 -0.70
CA ILE A 174 23.51 -2.20 -0.09
C ILE A 174 23.36 -0.78 0.46
N ASP A 175 22.29 -0.11 0.07
CA ASP A 175 21.78 1.08 0.75
C ASP A 175 20.65 0.66 1.68
N TRP A 176 20.93 0.61 3.00
CA TRP A 176 19.92 0.28 4.00
C TRP A 176 19.41 1.53 4.70
N ILE A 177 18.24 1.99 4.28
CA ILE A 177 17.52 3.10 4.92
C ILE A 177 16.68 2.55 6.07
N ARG A 178 17.15 2.77 7.30
CA ARG A 178 16.56 2.21 8.54
C ARG A 178 15.32 2.95 9.04
N GLY A 179 15.03 4.11 8.51
CA GLY A 179 13.86 4.93 8.83
C GLY A 179 14.03 6.37 8.41
N GLY A 180 12.97 7.17 8.53
CA GLY A 180 13.00 8.63 8.31
C GLY A 180 12.91 9.11 6.87
N ALA A 181 13.03 8.25 5.87
CA ALA A 181 12.79 8.60 4.46
C ALA A 181 11.45 8.03 3.99
N PHE A 182 10.57 8.89 3.51
CA PHE A 182 9.25 8.54 3.01
C PHE A 182 8.92 9.34 1.75
N GLY A 183 8.04 8.78 0.91
CA GLY A 183 7.54 9.47 -0.25
C GLY A 183 8.64 9.92 -1.21
N THR A 184 8.64 11.20 -1.53
CA THR A 184 9.61 11.82 -2.44
C THR A 184 11.06 11.72 -1.97
N ASP A 185 11.31 11.63 -0.66
CA ASP A 185 12.66 11.52 -0.11
C ASP A 185 13.28 10.14 -0.39
N LEU A 186 12.44 9.11 -0.57
CA LEU A 186 12.87 7.75 -0.89
C LEU A 186 13.11 7.53 -2.40
N ALA A 187 12.46 8.33 -3.25
CA ALA A 187 12.52 8.17 -4.69
C ALA A 187 13.95 8.21 -5.28
N PRO A 188 14.85 9.13 -4.87
CA PRO A 188 16.22 9.14 -5.37
C PRO A 188 17.00 7.86 -5.04
N ALA A 189 16.81 7.29 -3.85
CA ALA A 189 17.47 6.05 -3.46
C ALA A 189 16.95 4.86 -4.30
N MET A 190 15.65 4.79 -4.58
CA MET A 190 15.08 3.76 -5.45
C MET A 190 15.70 3.83 -6.85
N ILE A 191 15.72 5.00 -7.46
CA ILE A 191 16.18 5.18 -8.85
C ILE A 191 17.67 4.83 -9.01
N ARG A 192 18.49 5.06 -7.97
CA ARG A 192 19.93 4.71 -7.96
C ARG A 192 20.20 3.24 -7.73
N SER A 193 19.19 2.44 -7.42
CA SER A 193 19.36 1.03 -7.06
C SER A 193 18.98 0.11 -8.21
N ARG A 194 19.68 -1.04 -8.33
CA ARG A 194 19.35 -2.06 -9.32
C ARG A 194 18.09 -2.82 -8.96
N ILE A 195 17.88 -3.06 -7.66
CA ILE A 195 16.68 -3.74 -7.13
C ILE A 195 16.26 -3.12 -5.79
N VAL A 196 14.98 -3.29 -5.46
CA VAL A 196 14.43 -3.08 -4.12
C VAL A 196 14.23 -4.42 -3.44
N LEU A 197 14.66 -4.54 -2.19
CA LEU A 197 14.48 -5.74 -1.37
C LEU A 197 13.35 -5.56 -0.36
N ASN A 198 12.55 -6.62 -0.20
CA ASN A 198 11.60 -6.76 0.90
C ASN A 198 11.90 -8.02 1.72
N VAL A 199 12.13 -7.85 3.02
CA VAL A 199 12.20 -8.94 4.01
C VAL A 199 11.16 -8.65 5.10
N HIS A 200 10.34 -9.65 5.42
CA HIS A 200 9.28 -9.47 6.41
C HIS A 200 9.82 -9.16 7.80
N TYR A 201 9.08 -8.31 8.50
CA TYR A 201 9.32 -8.05 9.93
C TYR A 201 8.49 -9.02 10.77
N TYR A 202 7.22 -9.24 10.39
CA TYR A 202 6.26 -10.06 11.10
C TYR A 202 6.10 -11.45 10.51
N GLN A 203 5.67 -12.39 11.33
CA GLN A 203 5.43 -13.78 10.91
C GLN A 203 4.21 -13.94 10.00
N THR A 204 3.29 -12.99 10.00
CA THR A 204 2.11 -13.00 9.11
C THR A 204 2.45 -12.92 7.63
N ARG A 205 3.61 -12.35 7.29
CA ARG A 205 4.18 -12.29 5.93
C ARG A 205 3.21 -11.76 4.86
N LEU A 206 2.37 -10.79 5.19
CA LEU A 206 1.51 -10.16 4.18
C LEU A 206 2.36 -9.31 3.22
N ALA A 207 2.01 -9.36 1.92
CA ALA A 207 2.73 -8.59 0.92
C ALA A 207 2.60 -7.07 1.19
N PRO A 208 3.71 -6.31 1.32
CA PRO A 208 3.66 -4.88 1.60
C PRO A 208 3.36 -4.08 0.33
N SER A 209 2.10 -4.09 -0.11
CA SER A 209 1.68 -3.52 -1.41
C SER A 209 2.15 -2.09 -1.63
N THR A 210 2.12 -1.22 -0.63
CA THR A 210 2.61 0.17 -0.74
C THR A 210 4.07 0.24 -1.14
N ARG A 211 4.94 -0.56 -0.52
CA ARG A 211 6.37 -0.64 -0.86
C ARG A 211 6.58 -1.16 -2.27
N MET A 212 5.84 -2.20 -2.64
CA MET A 212 5.93 -2.79 -3.96
C MET A 212 5.46 -1.82 -5.04
N LEU A 213 4.38 -1.07 -4.79
CA LEU A 213 3.91 -0.03 -5.70
C LEU A 213 4.92 1.10 -5.89
N GLN A 214 5.57 1.55 -4.81
CA GLN A 214 6.59 2.60 -4.86
C GLN A 214 7.76 2.21 -5.78
N ALA A 215 8.24 0.96 -5.70
CA ALA A 215 9.30 0.47 -6.57
C ALA A 215 8.82 0.25 -8.01
N ALA A 216 7.63 -0.34 -8.17
CA ALA A 216 7.05 -0.64 -9.49
C ALA A 216 6.90 0.61 -10.37
N VAL A 217 6.31 1.69 -9.83
CA VAL A 217 6.09 2.94 -10.61
C VAL A 217 7.37 3.68 -10.98
N ARG A 218 8.47 3.38 -10.29
CA ARG A 218 9.79 3.93 -10.59
C ARG A 218 10.62 3.01 -11.48
N GLY A 219 10.03 1.91 -11.96
CA GLY A 219 10.69 0.97 -12.85
C GLY A 219 11.84 0.20 -12.17
N VAL A 220 11.78 0.00 -10.85
CA VAL A 220 12.80 -0.74 -10.10
C VAL A 220 12.29 -2.15 -9.80
N PRO A 221 13.04 -3.21 -10.20
CA PRO A 221 12.67 -4.58 -9.92
C PRO A 221 12.66 -4.87 -8.42
N ILE A 222 11.82 -5.82 -8.02
CA ILE A 222 11.61 -6.14 -6.61
C ILE A 222 11.97 -7.61 -6.37
N VAL A 223 12.82 -7.85 -5.36
CA VAL A 223 12.97 -9.15 -4.71
C VAL A 223 12.24 -9.11 -3.39
N SER A 224 11.40 -10.08 -3.12
CA SER A 224 10.67 -10.18 -1.87
C SER A 224 10.81 -11.56 -1.26
N GLU A 225 10.99 -11.60 0.04
CA GLU A 225 10.70 -12.84 0.76
C GLU A 225 9.27 -13.29 0.47
N THR A 226 9.07 -14.63 0.37
CA THR A 226 7.78 -15.27 0.13
C THR A 226 6.70 -14.69 1.07
N SER A 227 5.61 -14.23 0.47
CA SER A 227 4.50 -13.56 1.15
C SER A 227 3.22 -14.37 1.01
N VAL A 228 2.29 -14.19 1.94
CA VAL A 228 0.92 -14.65 1.74
C VAL A 228 0.31 -13.85 0.58
N GLN A 229 -0.22 -14.57 -0.41
CA GLN A 229 -0.72 -14.01 -1.66
C GLN A 229 -2.19 -14.40 -1.81
N THR A 230 -3.08 -13.46 -1.54
CA THR A 230 -4.53 -13.67 -1.65
C THR A 230 -5.23 -12.40 -2.10
N GLY A 231 -6.43 -12.55 -2.64
CA GLY A 231 -7.32 -11.44 -2.98
C GLY A 231 -6.97 -10.68 -4.26
N ARG A 232 -7.41 -9.42 -4.30
CA ARG A 232 -7.28 -8.54 -5.47
C ARG A 232 -5.83 -8.12 -5.73
N CYS A 233 -5.03 -8.04 -4.68
CA CYS A 233 -3.61 -7.65 -4.72
C CYS A 233 -2.67 -8.87 -4.62
N ASP A 234 -2.96 -9.94 -5.34
CA ASP A 234 -2.09 -11.12 -5.41
C ASP A 234 -0.83 -10.83 -6.24
N TRP A 235 0.23 -10.40 -5.56
CA TRP A 235 1.52 -10.06 -6.16
C TRP A 235 2.28 -11.24 -6.76
N SER A 236 1.89 -12.50 -6.49
CA SER A 236 2.49 -13.67 -7.15
C SER A 236 2.28 -13.64 -8.67
N ARG A 237 1.27 -12.89 -9.13
CA ARG A 237 0.92 -12.69 -10.54
C ARG A 237 1.70 -11.55 -11.19
N SER A 238 2.56 -10.86 -10.43
CA SER A 238 3.39 -9.75 -10.90
C SER A 238 4.75 -10.23 -11.42
N GLY A 239 5.66 -9.29 -11.64
CA GLY A 239 7.07 -9.57 -11.93
C GLY A 239 7.98 -9.55 -10.70
N VAL A 240 7.42 -9.45 -9.50
CA VAL A 240 8.20 -9.55 -8.25
C VAL A 240 8.81 -10.94 -8.14
N LEU A 241 10.12 -11.01 -7.86
CA LEU A 241 10.81 -12.26 -7.62
C LEU A 241 10.67 -12.64 -6.14
N PHE A 242 9.81 -13.62 -5.87
CA PHE A 242 9.65 -14.16 -4.52
C PHE A 242 10.64 -15.29 -4.26
N ALA A 243 11.21 -15.30 -3.07
CA ALA A 243 12.13 -16.34 -2.60
C ALA A 243 11.92 -16.60 -1.11
N ASP A 244 12.20 -17.82 -0.68
CA ASP A 244 12.24 -18.13 0.74
C ASP A 244 13.42 -17.41 1.40
N TYR A 245 13.33 -17.22 2.70
CA TYR A 245 14.30 -16.43 3.47
C TYR A 245 15.76 -16.83 3.21
N ASP A 246 16.02 -18.13 3.08
CA ASP A 246 17.36 -18.66 2.87
C ASP A 246 17.87 -18.40 1.44
N ASP A 247 16.98 -18.26 0.48
CA ASP A 247 17.26 -18.08 -0.95
C ASP A 247 17.23 -16.61 -1.41
N VAL A 248 16.88 -15.66 -0.52
CA VAL A 248 16.76 -14.24 -0.85
C VAL A 248 18.03 -13.66 -1.48
N VAL A 249 19.21 -14.08 -1.00
CA VAL A 249 20.50 -13.59 -1.53
C VAL A 249 20.70 -14.04 -2.98
N GLU A 250 20.40 -15.29 -3.28
CA GLU A 250 20.50 -15.83 -4.65
C GLU A 250 19.47 -15.20 -5.58
N ALA A 251 18.27 -14.96 -5.09
CA ALA A 251 17.25 -14.21 -5.84
C ALA A 251 17.70 -12.79 -6.18
N CYS A 252 18.37 -12.09 -5.26
CA CYS A 252 18.97 -10.79 -5.53
C CYS A 252 20.02 -10.89 -6.64
N ARG A 253 20.95 -11.83 -6.57
CA ARG A 253 21.96 -12.08 -7.61
C ARG A 253 21.32 -12.33 -8.97
N THR A 254 20.30 -13.19 -9.01
CA THR A 254 19.58 -13.53 -10.24
C THR A 254 19.10 -12.29 -11.01
N LEU A 255 18.61 -11.25 -10.32
CA LEU A 255 18.21 -10.00 -10.96
C LEU A 255 19.38 -9.04 -11.19
N ILE A 256 20.36 -8.97 -10.28
CA ILE A 256 21.50 -8.06 -10.40
C ILE A 256 22.37 -8.43 -11.59
N ASP A 257 22.61 -9.72 -11.80
CA ASP A 257 23.50 -10.24 -12.86
C ASP A 257 22.85 -10.20 -14.24
N SER A 258 21.52 -10.03 -14.35
CA SER A 258 20.83 -10.03 -15.63
C SER A 258 19.97 -8.77 -15.84
N PRO A 259 20.47 -7.79 -16.61
CA PRO A 259 19.68 -6.62 -17.02
C PRO A 259 18.37 -7.00 -17.72
N GLU A 260 18.38 -8.06 -18.50
CA GLU A 260 17.21 -8.54 -19.22
C GLU A 260 16.12 -9.06 -18.26
N ARG A 261 16.50 -9.85 -17.25
CA ARG A 261 15.54 -10.30 -16.22
C ARG A 261 14.99 -9.13 -15.42
N ARG A 262 15.81 -8.12 -15.11
CA ARG A 262 15.32 -6.89 -14.47
C ARG A 262 14.24 -6.21 -15.32
N LEU A 263 14.51 -6.01 -16.60
CA LEU A 263 13.54 -5.39 -17.52
C LEU A 263 12.24 -6.19 -17.57
N GLN A 264 12.32 -7.51 -17.73
CA GLN A 264 11.13 -8.39 -17.75
C GLN A 264 10.35 -8.32 -16.42
N SER A 265 11.05 -8.31 -15.28
CA SER A 265 10.43 -8.14 -13.95
C SER A 265 9.64 -6.84 -13.88
N VAL A 266 10.24 -5.72 -14.26
CA VAL A 266 9.58 -4.40 -14.28
C VAL A 266 8.36 -4.41 -15.19
N GLN A 267 8.48 -4.88 -16.43
CA GLN A 267 7.37 -4.90 -17.39
C GLN A 267 6.19 -5.72 -16.87
N ARG A 268 6.44 -6.91 -16.32
CA ARG A 268 5.38 -7.75 -15.72
C ARG A 268 4.73 -7.07 -14.52
N THR A 269 5.54 -6.42 -13.67
CA THR A 269 5.03 -5.71 -12.48
C THR A 269 4.16 -4.53 -12.88
N LEU A 270 4.59 -3.71 -13.84
CA LEU A 270 3.78 -2.61 -14.35
C LEU A 270 2.47 -3.09 -15.00
N HIS A 271 2.53 -4.18 -15.76
CA HIS A 271 1.34 -4.79 -16.36
C HIS A 271 0.36 -5.31 -15.28
N PHE A 272 0.87 -5.93 -14.22
CA PHE A 272 0.05 -6.36 -13.08
C PHE A 272 -0.62 -5.17 -12.40
N VAL A 273 0.15 -4.14 -12.08
CA VAL A 273 -0.33 -2.95 -11.38
C VAL A 273 -1.39 -2.18 -12.18
N ALA A 274 -1.22 -2.11 -13.51
CA ALA A 274 -2.19 -1.48 -14.41
C ALA A 274 -3.56 -2.20 -14.47
N ARG A 275 -3.62 -3.43 -13.97
CA ARG A 275 -4.84 -4.26 -13.91
C ARG A 275 -5.52 -4.26 -12.54
N LEU A 276 -4.95 -3.60 -11.56
CA LEU A 276 -5.60 -3.46 -10.25
C LEU A 276 -6.84 -2.58 -10.37
N GLU A 277 -7.99 -3.15 -10.06
CA GLU A 277 -9.30 -2.52 -10.26
C GLU A 277 -9.77 -1.78 -9.00
N PHE A 278 -9.18 -0.60 -8.75
CA PHE A 278 -9.60 0.24 -7.63
C PHE A 278 -11.07 0.65 -7.73
N ALA A 279 -11.48 1.17 -8.90
CA ALA A 279 -12.82 1.74 -9.07
C ALA A 279 -13.92 0.71 -8.78
N LEU A 280 -13.77 -0.52 -9.29
CA LEU A 280 -14.73 -1.60 -9.03
C LEU A 280 -14.82 -1.94 -7.55
N ALA A 281 -13.67 -2.17 -6.89
CA ALA A 281 -13.63 -2.51 -5.47
C ALA A 281 -14.19 -1.40 -4.59
N PHE A 282 -13.89 -0.15 -4.92
CA PHE A 282 -14.37 1.01 -4.21
C PHE A 282 -15.89 1.17 -4.34
N GLU A 283 -16.43 1.06 -5.58
CA GLU A 283 -17.86 1.13 -5.85
C GLU A 283 -18.65 0.03 -5.14
N GLU A 284 -18.17 -1.22 -5.19
CA GLU A 284 -18.76 -2.33 -4.44
C GLU A 284 -18.84 -2.00 -2.93
N ALA A 285 -17.76 -1.50 -2.36
CA ALA A 285 -17.68 -1.18 -0.95
C ALA A 285 -18.64 -0.04 -0.56
N ILE A 286 -18.64 1.08 -1.27
CA ILE A 286 -19.48 2.24 -0.93
C ILE A 286 -20.97 2.00 -1.21
N THR A 287 -21.28 1.14 -2.17
CA THR A 287 -22.67 0.70 -2.44
C THR A 287 -23.18 -0.21 -1.32
N ALA A 288 -22.38 -1.18 -0.89
CA ALA A 288 -22.72 -2.05 0.23
C ALA A 288 -22.89 -1.28 1.56
N LEU A 289 -22.20 -0.15 1.71
CA LEU A 289 -22.32 0.76 2.85
C LEU A 289 -23.50 1.74 2.74
N GLY A 290 -24.20 1.77 1.59
CA GLY A 290 -25.33 2.65 1.34
C GLY A 290 -24.93 4.12 1.11
N PHE A 291 -23.67 4.37 0.70
CA PHE A 291 -23.22 5.71 0.33
C PHE A 291 -23.62 6.09 -1.10
N THR A 292 -23.92 5.10 -1.95
CA THR A 292 -24.48 5.28 -3.29
C THR A 292 -25.75 4.45 -3.46
N THR A 293 -26.63 4.85 -4.41
CA THR A 293 -27.76 4.04 -4.84
C THR A 293 -27.35 3.18 -6.04
N ALA A 294 -27.85 1.94 -6.15
CA ALA A 294 -27.49 0.97 -7.19
C ALA A 294 -27.73 1.43 -8.65
N TYR A 295 -28.31 2.60 -8.86
CA TYR A 295 -28.59 3.17 -10.20
C TYR A 295 -27.42 3.99 -10.78
N ASP A 296 -26.37 4.27 -10.02
CA ASP A 296 -25.24 5.12 -10.45
C ASP A 296 -24.12 4.36 -11.20
N THR A 297 -24.22 3.02 -11.34
CA THR A 297 -23.15 2.17 -11.89
C THR A 297 -23.07 2.14 -13.43
N GLY A 298 -23.82 2.97 -14.14
CA GLY A 298 -23.99 2.88 -15.61
C GLY A 298 -22.85 3.44 -16.49
N HIS A 299 -21.76 3.98 -15.97
CA HIS A 299 -20.82 4.78 -16.79
C HIS A 299 -19.32 4.50 -16.57
N PHE A 300 -18.91 3.27 -16.32
CA PHE A 300 -17.47 2.94 -16.28
C PHE A 300 -17.00 2.15 -17.51
N ALA A 301 -16.74 2.88 -18.61
CA ALA A 301 -15.82 2.39 -19.62
C ALA A 301 -14.38 2.52 -19.07
N SER A 302 -13.66 1.40 -19.02
CA SER A 302 -12.25 1.35 -18.65
C SER A 302 -11.43 2.37 -19.44
N ARG A 303 -11.02 3.46 -18.80
CA ARG A 303 -10.00 4.34 -19.38
C ARG A 303 -8.63 3.80 -19.01
N ASN A 304 -7.92 3.27 -19.99
CA ASN A 304 -6.51 2.92 -19.86
C ASN A 304 -5.72 4.15 -19.43
N LEU A 305 -5.11 4.10 -18.27
CA LEU A 305 -4.31 5.18 -17.67
C LEU A 305 -2.87 5.26 -18.20
N PHE A 306 -2.49 4.32 -19.10
CA PHE A 306 -1.14 4.21 -19.65
C PHE A 306 -1.20 3.97 -21.18
N SER A 307 -1.61 4.99 -21.91
CA SER A 307 -1.37 5.10 -23.36
C SER A 307 -0.47 6.31 -23.64
#